data_165d03764de65cf86814ccc6fe89e555
#
_entry.id   165d03764de65cf86814ccc6fe89e555
#
_cell.length_a   1.000
_cell.length_b   1.000
_cell.length_c   1.000
_cell.angle_alpha   90.00
_cell.angle_beta   90.00
_cell.angle_gamma   90.00
#
_symmetry.space_group_name_H-M   'P 1'
#
loop_
_entity.id
_entity.type
_entity.pdbx_description
1 polymer ?
#
loop_
_entity_poly.entity_id
_entity_poly.type
_entity_poly.pdbx_seq_one_letter_code
_entity_poly.pdbx_strand_id
1 'polypeptide(L)'
;VYAQLEDWNALERLLPALTKQKVMTVEALSSLADAVLLGQLRNAATNVSELQQLWKKAKASQCETPALVTEYSKLLLHAGEAEGARRALEKALKKRWDSETVLCYGKLDSGLALKQLLAAEHWQRFRPNDAALLLTLARLSLRSELWGKAREYYEARLAMQADAEAFVEYAGLMRGLGFEAEADAATRSALEAAGLNSSLPMPRSV
;
A
#
# COMPACT_ATOMS: atom_id res chain seq x y z
N VAL A 1 10.77 26.62 9.59
CA VAL A 1 12.24 26.68 9.36
C VAL A 1 12.84 25.27 9.46
N TYR A 2 12.80 24.54 10.59
CA TYR A 2 13.45 23.21 10.72
C TYR A 2 12.84 22.15 9.76
N ALA A 3 11.53 22.14 9.56
CA ALA A 3 10.91 21.25 8.58
C ALA A 3 11.32 21.58 7.12
N GLN A 4 11.60 22.84 6.82
CA GLN A 4 12.10 23.26 5.51
C GLN A 4 13.60 22.94 5.31
N LEU A 5 14.35 22.83 6.40
CA LEU A 5 15.75 22.42 6.41
C LEU A 5 15.93 20.91 6.56
N GLU A 6 14.81 20.16 6.68
CA GLU A 6 14.79 18.70 6.91
C GLU A 6 15.61 18.25 8.14
N ASP A 7 15.81 19.14 9.13
CA ASP A 7 16.46 18.79 10.39
C ASP A 7 15.45 18.15 11.37
N TRP A 8 15.13 16.90 11.07
CA TRP A 8 14.14 16.10 11.80
C TRP A 8 14.58 15.83 13.25
N ASN A 9 15.89 15.72 13.49
CA ASN A 9 16.43 15.49 14.84
C ASN A 9 16.31 16.74 15.73
N ALA A 10 16.50 17.93 15.18
CA ALA A 10 16.26 19.17 15.90
C ALA A 10 14.76 19.36 16.20
N LEU A 11 13.88 19.03 15.24
CA LEU A 11 12.43 19.05 15.44
C LEU A 11 11.98 18.08 16.54
N GLU A 12 12.52 16.86 16.56
CA GLU A 12 12.21 15.87 17.60
C GLU A 12 12.50 16.41 18.99
N ARG A 13 13.66 17.06 19.18
CA ARG A 13 14.06 17.66 20.47
C ARG A 13 13.15 18.80 20.91
N LEU A 14 12.48 19.48 19.97
CA LEU A 14 11.56 20.58 20.27
C LEU A 14 10.15 20.09 20.64
N LEU A 15 9.73 18.90 20.23
CA LEU A 15 8.40 18.36 20.49
C LEU A 15 7.96 18.42 21.97
N PRO A 16 8.82 18.05 22.96
CA PRO A 16 8.44 18.14 24.37
C PRO A 16 8.19 19.57 24.83
N ALA A 17 8.95 20.54 24.36
CA ALA A 17 8.79 21.95 24.71
C ALA A 17 7.49 22.50 24.10
N LEU A 18 7.19 22.18 22.84
CA LEU A 18 5.93 22.59 22.17
C LEU A 18 4.71 21.99 22.88
N THR A 19 4.81 20.75 23.33
CA THR A 19 3.75 20.09 24.11
C THR A 19 3.52 20.79 25.45
N LYS A 20 4.59 21.13 26.18
CA LYS A 20 4.50 21.80 27.49
C LYS A 20 3.94 23.21 27.39
N GLN A 21 4.30 23.94 26.34
CA GLN A 21 3.87 25.33 26.14
C GLN A 21 2.43 25.47 25.58
N LYS A 22 1.79 24.35 25.20
CA LYS A 22 0.45 24.32 24.59
C LYS A 22 0.29 25.25 23.38
N VAL A 23 1.36 25.43 22.60
CA VAL A 23 1.40 26.31 21.42
C VAL A 23 0.56 25.75 20.25
N MET A 24 0.32 24.44 20.27
CA MET A 24 -0.39 23.73 19.21
C MET A 24 -1.47 22.80 19.80
N THR A 25 -2.47 22.45 18.98
CA THR A 25 -3.45 21.43 19.36
C THR A 25 -2.80 20.05 19.46
N VAL A 26 -3.45 19.13 20.15
CA VAL A 26 -2.95 17.75 20.32
C VAL A 26 -2.81 17.06 18.95
N GLU A 27 -3.78 17.31 18.06
CA GLU A 27 -3.78 16.77 16.69
C GLU A 27 -2.62 17.31 15.86
N ALA A 28 -2.36 18.61 15.95
CA ALA A 28 -1.25 19.24 15.23
C ALA A 28 0.12 18.76 15.74
N LEU A 29 0.24 18.54 17.07
CA LEU A 29 1.45 17.95 17.67
C LEU A 29 1.64 16.49 17.25
N SER A 30 0.54 15.72 17.16
CA SER A 30 0.59 14.34 16.66
C SER A 30 1.04 14.30 15.20
N SER A 31 0.43 15.12 14.35
CA SER A 31 0.80 15.22 12.92
C SER A 31 2.25 15.66 12.73
N LEU A 32 2.74 16.60 13.57
CA LEU A 32 4.13 17.02 13.54
C LEU A 32 5.07 15.88 13.96
N ALA A 33 4.71 15.13 15.01
CA ALA A 33 5.51 13.98 15.46
C ALA A 33 5.55 12.87 14.41
N ASP A 34 4.46 12.64 13.68
CA ASP A 34 4.38 11.70 12.57
C ASP A 34 5.26 12.15 11.40
N ALA A 35 5.23 13.44 11.05
CA ALA A 35 6.10 14.01 10.01
C ALA A 35 7.60 13.90 10.39
N VAL A 36 7.94 14.13 11.65
CA VAL A 36 9.32 13.97 12.16
C VAL A 36 9.78 12.52 12.00
N LEU A 37 8.98 11.56 12.47
CA LEU A 37 9.31 10.13 12.33
C LEU A 37 9.44 9.73 10.86
N LEU A 38 8.55 10.20 9.99
CA LEU A 38 8.59 9.93 8.55
C LEU A 38 9.90 10.43 7.93
N GLY A 39 10.29 11.66 8.25
CA GLY A 39 11.55 12.24 7.78
C GLY A 39 12.78 11.47 8.30
N GLN A 40 12.80 11.09 9.58
CA GLN A 40 13.87 10.27 10.14
C GLN A 40 13.98 8.90 9.49
N LEU A 41 12.83 8.23 9.21
CA LEU A 41 12.82 6.94 8.51
C LEU A 41 13.42 7.08 7.09
N ARG A 42 13.05 8.14 6.36
CA ARG A 42 13.60 8.41 5.03
C ARG A 42 15.10 8.68 5.05
N ASN A 43 15.57 9.45 6.02
CA ASN A 43 17.01 9.70 6.19
C ASN A 43 17.79 8.42 6.53
N ALA A 44 17.16 7.49 7.26
CA ALA A 44 17.74 6.19 7.61
C ALA A 44 17.54 5.10 6.52
N ALA A 45 17.05 5.44 5.32
CA ALA A 45 16.63 4.49 4.28
C ALA A 45 17.70 3.43 3.91
N THR A 46 18.99 3.78 4.01
CA THR A 46 20.11 2.88 3.69
C THR A 46 20.66 2.12 4.91
N ASN A 47 20.14 2.38 6.10
CA ASN A 47 20.62 1.78 7.35
C ASN A 47 19.51 1.01 8.07
N VAL A 48 19.45 -0.31 7.82
CA VAL A 48 18.43 -1.21 8.40
C VAL A 48 18.40 -1.14 9.93
N SER A 49 19.56 -1.12 10.57
CA SER A 49 19.65 -1.09 12.04
C SER A 49 19.03 0.20 12.59
N GLU A 50 19.29 1.33 11.96
CA GLU A 50 18.73 2.62 12.34
C GLU A 50 17.21 2.67 12.09
N LEU A 51 16.74 2.19 10.93
CA LEU A 51 15.31 2.04 10.61
C LEU A 51 14.58 1.26 11.69
N GLN A 52 15.14 0.10 12.07
CA GLN A 52 14.53 -0.75 13.08
C GLN A 52 14.56 -0.10 14.48
N GLN A 53 15.62 0.62 14.83
CA GLN A 53 15.70 1.35 16.09
C GLN A 53 14.69 2.50 16.16
N LEU A 54 14.56 3.30 15.11
CA LEU A 54 13.55 4.36 15.02
C LEU A 54 12.14 3.79 15.18
N TRP A 55 11.83 2.72 14.45
CA TRP A 55 10.53 2.05 14.54
C TRP A 55 10.23 1.45 15.92
N LYS A 56 11.26 0.89 16.59
CA LYS A 56 11.13 0.37 17.95
C LYS A 56 10.86 1.46 18.99
N LYS A 57 11.39 2.68 18.78
CA LYS A 57 11.17 3.85 19.65
C LYS A 57 9.85 4.56 19.36
N ALA A 58 9.26 4.34 18.18
CA ALA A 58 8.01 4.98 17.79
C ALA A 58 6.87 4.62 18.75
N LYS A 59 5.96 5.55 18.94
CA LYS A 59 4.75 5.32 19.75
C LYS A 59 3.85 4.27 19.07
N ALA A 60 3.08 3.54 19.87
CA ALA A 60 2.15 2.53 19.35
C ALA A 60 1.18 3.13 18.31
N SER A 61 0.66 4.34 18.56
CA SER A 61 -0.23 5.05 17.62
C SER A 61 0.45 5.35 16.28
N GLN A 62 1.74 5.69 16.28
CA GLN A 62 2.51 5.93 15.05
C GLN A 62 2.72 4.64 14.26
N CYS A 63 2.96 3.52 14.94
CA CYS A 63 3.06 2.21 14.28
C CYS A 63 1.73 1.69 13.69
N GLU A 64 0.62 2.35 14.00
CA GLU A 64 -0.72 2.08 13.46
C GLU A 64 -1.15 3.13 12.42
N THR A 65 -0.34 4.18 12.19
CA THR A 65 -0.60 5.22 11.19
C THR A 65 -0.28 4.66 9.80
N PRO A 66 -1.25 4.57 8.86
CA PRO A 66 -1.06 3.97 7.55
C PRO A 66 0.16 4.51 6.80
N ALA A 67 0.29 5.84 6.71
CA ALA A 67 1.40 6.47 6.01
C ALA A 67 2.78 6.08 6.58
N LEU A 68 2.90 5.95 7.91
CA LEU A 68 4.17 5.58 8.56
C LEU A 68 4.49 4.11 8.36
N VAL A 69 3.52 3.21 8.56
CA VAL A 69 3.76 1.77 8.43
C VAL A 69 4.02 1.37 6.98
N THR A 70 3.34 1.99 6.02
CA THR A 70 3.58 1.72 4.60
C THR A 70 4.95 2.21 4.15
N GLU A 71 5.36 3.42 4.57
CA GLU A 71 6.70 3.93 4.27
C GLU A 71 7.80 3.07 4.91
N TYR A 72 7.68 2.77 6.21
CA TYR A 72 8.62 1.90 6.90
C TYR A 72 8.76 0.54 6.22
N SER A 73 7.64 -0.05 5.79
CA SER A 73 7.64 -1.35 5.10
C SER A 73 8.30 -1.28 3.72
N LYS A 74 8.09 -0.19 2.97
CA LYS A 74 8.78 0.05 1.69
C LYS A 74 10.29 0.19 1.89
N LEU A 75 10.71 0.96 2.88
CA LEU A 75 12.12 1.15 3.19
C LEU A 75 12.80 -0.16 3.61
N LEU A 76 12.15 -0.96 4.45
CA LEU A 76 12.63 -2.30 4.80
C LEU A 76 12.77 -3.21 3.57
N LEU A 77 11.78 -3.18 2.67
CA LEU A 77 11.84 -3.97 1.45
C LEU A 77 13.01 -3.57 0.55
N HIS A 78 13.23 -2.26 0.34
CA HIS A 78 14.37 -1.76 -0.42
C HIS A 78 15.72 -2.14 0.22
N ALA A 79 15.75 -2.27 1.53
CA ALA A 79 16.93 -2.72 2.28
C ALA A 79 17.10 -4.25 2.33
N GLY A 80 16.24 -5.02 1.63
CA GLY A 80 16.28 -6.49 1.58
C GLY A 80 15.57 -7.19 2.75
N GLU A 81 14.93 -6.43 3.66
CA GLU A 81 14.27 -6.94 4.87
C GLU A 81 12.78 -7.26 4.61
N ALA A 82 12.51 -8.08 3.60
CA ALA A 82 11.17 -8.41 3.12
C ALA A 82 10.26 -9.02 4.21
N GLU A 83 10.80 -9.90 5.05
CA GLU A 83 10.05 -10.51 6.15
C GLU A 83 9.73 -9.50 7.26
N GLY A 84 10.64 -8.54 7.49
CA GLY A 84 10.41 -7.41 8.40
C GLY A 84 9.28 -6.52 7.93
N ALA A 85 9.29 -6.16 6.64
CA ALA A 85 8.26 -5.37 5.98
C ALA A 85 6.87 -6.03 6.08
N ARG A 86 6.80 -7.32 5.73
CA ARG A 86 5.57 -8.10 5.82
C ARG A 86 4.99 -8.10 7.24
N ARG A 87 5.83 -8.41 8.24
CA ARG A 87 5.41 -8.45 9.65
C ARG A 87 4.95 -7.10 10.18
N ALA A 88 5.55 -6.00 9.74
CA ALA A 88 5.14 -4.67 10.14
C ALA A 88 3.72 -4.35 9.66
N LEU A 89 3.42 -4.63 8.38
CA LEU A 89 2.08 -4.45 7.81
C LEU A 89 1.04 -5.35 8.49
N GLU A 90 1.33 -6.64 8.68
CA GLU A 90 0.40 -7.57 9.35
C GLU A 90 0.10 -7.15 10.80
N LYS A 91 1.11 -6.67 11.53
CA LYS A 91 0.94 -6.18 12.89
C LYS A 91 0.04 -4.94 12.93
N ALA A 92 0.23 -4.00 12.00
CA ALA A 92 -0.59 -2.80 11.90
C ALA A 92 -2.05 -3.15 11.54
N LEU A 93 -2.26 -4.01 10.51
CA LEU A 93 -3.58 -4.45 10.07
C LEU A 93 -4.36 -5.22 11.15
N LYS A 94 -3.66 -5.97 12.00
CA LYS A 94 -4.28 -6.64 13.16
C LYS A 94 -4.81 -5.65 14.20
N LYS A 95 -4.16 -4.49 14.34
CA LYS A 95 -4.56 -3.44 15.30
C LYS A 95 -5.62 -2.52 14.70
N ARG A 96 -5.36 -2.05 13.51
CA ARG A 96 -6.24 -1.15 12.78
C ARG A 96 -6.31 -1.58 11.32
N TRP A 97 -7.50 -1.97 10.90
CA TRP A 97 -7.75 -2.27 9.49
C TRP A 97 -7.79 -0.98 8.68
N ASP A 98 -7.04 -0.94 7.60
CA ASP A 98 -6.95 0.23 6.74
C ASP A 98 -6.68 -0.19 5.29
N SER A 99 -7.45 0.37 4.36
CA SER A 99 -7.42 -0.01 2.94
C SER A 99 -6.08 0.30 2.27
N GLU A 100 -5.43 1.43 2.60
CA GLU A 100 -4.12 1.79 2.03
C GLU A 100 -3.04 0.80 2.48
N THR A 101 -3.06 0.42 3.76
CA THR A 101 -2.15 -0.57 4.32
C THR A 101 -2.36 -1.96 3.69
N VAL A 102 -3.61 -2.36 3.44
CA VAL A 102 -3.97 -3.62 2.76
C VAL A 102 -3.45 -3.61 1.32
N LEU A 103 -3.67 -2.52 0.58
CA LEU A 103 -3.16 -2.37 -0.79
C LEU A 103 -1.63 -2.38 -0.84
N CYS A 104 -0.97 -1.74 0.13
CA CYS A 104 0.49 -1.80 0.27
C CYS A 104 0.98 -3.23 0.49
N TYR A 105 0.29 -4.00 1.35
CA TYR A 105 0.58 -5.42 1.57
C TYR A 105 0.47 -6.24 0.28
N GLY A 106 -0.55 -5.97 -0.53
CA GLY A 106 -0.73 -6.60 -1.85
C GLY A 106 0.33 -6.20 -2.87
N LYS A 107 0.89 -5.00 -2.79
CA LYS A 107 1.97 -4.51 -3.68
C LYS A 107 3.37 -4.97 -3.23
N LEU A 108 3.52 -5.39 -1.98
CA LEU A 108 4.80 -5.79 -1.42
C LEU A 108 5.33 -7.08 -2.08
N ASP A 109 6.36 -6.94 -2.90
CA ASP A 109 7.07 -8.10 -3.46
C ASP A 109 8.16 -8.58 -2.48
N SER A 110 7.76 -9.45 -1.58
CA SER A 110 8.63 -9.98 -0.53
C SER A 110 9.32 -11.30 -0.91
N GLY A 111 9.04 -11.85 -2.09
CA GLY A 111 9.40 -13.24 -2.42
C GLY A 111 8.62 -14.30 -1.61
N LEU A 112 7.64 -13.88 -0.81
CA LEU A 112 6.85 -14.74 0.09
C LEU A 112 5.35 -14.69 -0.25
N ALA A 113 5.02 -14.55 -1.55
CA ALA A 113 3.66 -14.33 -2.04
C ALA A 113 2.64 -15.35 -1.49
N LEU A 114 2.98 -16.63 -1.48
CA LEU A 114 2.11 -17.68 -0.96
C LEU A 114 1.81 -17.50 0.54
N LYS A 115 2.80 -17.11 1.33
CA LYS A 115 2.63 -16.86 2.77
C LYS A 115 1.76 -15.62 3.02
N GLN A 116 1.93 -14.58 2.20
CA GLN A 116 1.08 -13.40 2.22
C GLN A 116 -0.35 -13.74 1.81
N LEU A 117 -0.53 -14.57 0.78
CA LEU A 117 -1.84 -15.01 0.30
C LEU A 117 -2.61 -15.74 1.39
N LEU A 118 -1.99 -16.69 2.09
CA LEU A 118 -2.62 -17.42 3.20
C LEU A 118 -3.09 -16.49 4.32
N ALA A 119 -2.30 -15.46 4.65
CA ALA A 119 -2.70 -14.46 5.63
C ALA A 119 -3.89 -13.62 5.14
N ALA A 120 -3.88 -13.19 3.88
CA ALA A 120 -4.95 -12.41 3.26
C ALA A 120 -6.25 -13.22 3.12
N GLU A 121 -6.19 -14.50 2.76
CA GLU A 121 -7.35 -15.42 2.74
C GLU A 121 -7.96 -15.61 4.15
N HIS A 122 -7.11 -15.61 5.18
CA HIS A 122 -7.62 -15.60 6.55
C HIS A 122 -8.42 -14.33 6.87
N TRP A 123 -7.94 -13.16 6.44
CA TRP A 123 -8.67 -11.88 6.62
C TRP A 123 -9.97 -11.83 5.83
N GLN A 124 -10.02 -12.44 4.65
CA GLN A 124 -11.22 -12.51 3.80
C GLN A 124 -12.41 -13.16 4.50
N ARG A 125 -12.18 -14.12 5.39
CA ARG A 125 -13.26 -14.78 6.17
C ARG A 125 -14.06 -13.79 7.01
N PHE A 126 -13.43 -12.68 7.43
CA PHE A 126 -14.05 -11.64 8.25
C PHE A 126 -14.43 -10.41 7.45
N ARG A 127 -13.91 -10.27 6.22
CA ARG A 127 -14.11 -9.11 5.32
C ARG A 127 -14.29 -9.57 3.87
N PRO A 128 -15.34 -10.36 3.57
CA PRO A 128 -15.49 -10.96 2.25
C PRO A 128 -15.68 -9.93 1.13
N ASN A 129 -16.25 -8.76 1.45
CA ASN A 129 -16.57 -7.70 0.49
C ASN A 129 -15.67 -6.46 0.65
N ASP A 130 -14.43 -6.63 1.10
CA ASP A 130 -13.47 -5.54 1.18
C ASP A 130 -12.74 -5.39 -0.15
N ALA A 131 -12.97 -4.28 -0.83
CA ALA A 131 -12.44 -4.02 -2.16
C ALA A 131 -10.91 -3.99 -2.21
N ALA A 132 -10.25 -3.41 -1.18
CA ALA A 132 -8.79 -3.37 -1.07
C ALA A 132 -8.21 -4.76 -0.85
N LEU A 133 -8.90 -5.58 -0.04
CA LEU A 133 -8.50 -6.95 0.22
C LEU A 133 -8.66 -7.84 -1.02
N LEU A 134 -9.76 -7.71 -1.77
CA LEU A 134 -9.96 -8.46 -3.02
C LEU A 134 -8.85 -8.17 -4.03
N LEU A 135 -8.47 -6.89 -4.21
CA LEU A 135 -7.36 -6.53 -5.09
C LEU A 135 -6.02 -7.08 -4.56
N THR A 136 -5.82 -7.05 -3.26
CA THR A 136 -4.64 -7.66 -2.62
C THR A 136 -4.57 -9.16 -2.85
N LEU A 137 -5.69 -9.88 -2.68
CA LEU A 137 -5.80 -11.32 -2.95
C LEU A 137 -5.52 -11.65 -4.42
N ALA A 138 -6.07 -10.84 -5.35
CA ALA A 138 -5.79 -10.99 -6.78
C ALA A 138 -4.30 -10.88 -7.09
N ARG A 139 -3.62 -9.85 -6.59
CA ARG A 139 -2.18 -9.62 -6.78
C ARG A 139 -1.31 -10.72 -6.18
N LEU A 140 -1.65 -11.18 -4.97
CA LEU A 140 -0.92 -12.25 -4.30
C LEU A 140 -1.14 -13.60 -4.99
N SER A 141 -2.35 -13.87 -5.48
CA SER A 141 -2.66 -15.05 -6.29
C SER A 141 -1.88 -15.04 -7.61
N LEU A 142 -1.80 -13.86 -8.27
CA LEU A 142 -1.04 -13.68 -9.51
C LEU A 142 0.46 -13.98 -9.28
N ARG A 143 1.07 -13.43 -8.21
CA ARG A 143 2.48 -13.72 -7.88
C ARG A 143 2.72 -15.15 -7.42
N SER A 144 1.68 -15.84 -6.95
CA SER A 144 1.74 -17.25 -6.58
C SER A 144 1.43 -18.19 -7.75
N GLU A 145 1.29 -17.63 -8.97
CA GLU A 145 0.95 -18.37 -10.20
C GLU A 145 -0.39 -19.11 -10.12
N LEU A 146 -1.28 -18.67 -9.24
CA LEU A 146 -2.62 -19.21 -9.07
C LEU A 146 -3.61 -18.46 -9.97
N TRP A 147 -3.44 -18.60 -11.28
CA TRP A 147 -4.12 -17.79 -12.31
C TRP A 147 -5.66 -17.79 -12.19
N GLY A 148 -6.26 -18.95 -11.91
CA GLY A 148 -7.71 -19.07 -11.71
C GLY A 148 -8.20 -18.25 -10.52
N LYS A 149 -7.53 -18.36 -9.36
CA LYS A 149 -7.85 -17.54 -8.17
C LYS A 149 -7.63 -16.05 -8.43
N ALA A 150 -6.54 -15.69 -9.12
CA ALA A 150 -6.28 -14.32 -9.48
C ALA A 150 -7.43 -13.73 -10.30
N ARG A 151 -7.89 -14.47 -11.33
CA ARG A 151 -9.03 -14.09 -12.15
C ARG A 151 -10.29 -13.86 -11.30
N GLU A 152 -10.68 -14.84 -10.48
CA GLU A 152 -11.86 -14.75 -9.62
C GLU A 152 -11.82 -13.52 -8.70
N TYR A 153 -10.68 -13.23 -8.08
CA TYR A 153 -10.53 -12.06 -7.20
C TYR A 153 -10.56 -10.73 -7.97
N TYR A 154 -9.96 -10.65 -9.17
CA TYR A 154 -10.09 -9.45 -10.01
C TYR A 154 -11.53 -9.23 -10.43
N GLU A 155 -12.23 -10.27 -10.91
CA GLU A 155 -13.65 -10.18 -11.31
C GLU A 155 -14.53 -9.72 -10.14
N ALA A 156 -14.35 -10.31 -8.95
CA ALA A 156 -15.06 -9.90 -7.74
C ALA A 156 -14.77 -8.45 -7.37
N ARG A 157 -13.53 -8.00 -7.47
CA ARG A 157 -13.13 -6.59 -7.19
C ARG A 157 -13.76 -5.63 -8.19
N LEU A 158 -13.70 -5.94 -9.48
CA LEU A 158 -14.20 -5.10 -10.57
C LEU A 158 -15.73 -5.02 -10.60
N ALA A 159 -16.42 -6.08 -10.14
CA ALA A 159 -17.87 -6.06 -9.96
C ALA A 159 -18.34 -5.09 -8.87
N MET A 160 -17.48 -4.74 -7.90
CA MET A 160 -17.84 -3.79 -6.84
C MET A 160 -17.72 -2.34 -7.29
N GLN A 161 -16.64 -2.01 -7.99
CA GLN A 161 -16.36 -0.64 -8.44
C GLN A 161 -15.34 -0.67 -9.58
N ALA A 162 -15.56 0.15 -10.58
CA ALA A 162 -14.61 0.39 -11.64
C ALA A 162 -13.30 0.96 -11.04
N ASP A 163 -12.17 0.37 -11.44
CA ASP A 163 -10.84 0.72 -10.97
C ASP A 163 -9.85 0.52 -12.10
N ALA A 164 -9.28 1.63 -12.57
CA ALA A 164 -8.39 1.62 -13.74
C ALA A 164 -7.15 0.72 -13.51
N GLU A 165 -6.55 0.75 -12.32
CA GLU A 165 -5.39 -0.08 -11.98
C GLU A 165 -5.74 -1.57 -12.01
N ALA A 166 -6.88 -1.95 -11.40
CA ALA A 166 -7.35 -3.32 -11.38
C ALA A 166 -7.70 -3.84 -12.79
N PHE A 167 -8.31 -3.00 -13.63
CA PHE A 167 -8.59 -3.36 -15.03
C PHE A 167 -7.32 -3.58 -15.86
N VAL A 168 -6.29 -2.74 -15.67
CA VAL A 168 -4.98 -2.92 -16.36
C VAL A 168 -4.34 -4.23 -15.95
N GLU A 169 -4.31 -4.53 -14.65
CA GLU A 169 -3.74 -5.77 -14.13
C GLU A 169 -4.52 -7.01 -14.61
N TYR A 170 -5.85 -6.94 -14.60
CA TYR A 170 -6.72 -7.99 -15.12
C TYR A 170 -6.53 -8.21 -16.64
N ALA A 171 -6.43 -7.14 -17.42
CA ALA A 171 -6.14 -7.22 -18.86
C ALA A 171 -4.82 -7.92 -19.13
N GLY A 172 -3.79 -7.64 -18.32
CA GLY A 172 -2.50 -8.33 -18.38
C GLY A 172 -2.62 -9.83 -18.12
N LEU A 173 -3.37 -10.21 -17.09
CA LEU A 173 -3.66 -11.62 -16.78
C LEU A 173 -4.40 -12.31 -17.94
N MET A 174 -5.47 -11.69 -18.47
CA MET A 174 -6.25 -12.27 -19.57
C MET A 174 -5.40 -12.46 -20.82
N ARG A 175 -4.55 -11.48 -21.16
CA ARG A 175 -3.64 -11.59 -22.30
C ARG A 175 -2.63 -12.71 -22.09
N GLY A 176 -2.04 -12.84 -20.89
CA GLY A 176 -1.13 -13.93 -20.55
C GLY A 176 -1.75 -15.33 -20.63
N LEU A 177 -3.07 -15.41 -20.42
CA LEU A 177 -3.85 -16.66 -20.57
C LEU A 177 -4.37 -16.92 -21.99
N GLY A 178 -4.15 -15.99 -22.95
CA GLY A 178 -4.60 -16.11 -24.32
C GLY A 178 -6.07 -15.65 -24.57
N PHE A 179 -6.69 -14.97 -23.60
CA PHE A 179 -8.04 -14.42 -23.72
C PHE A 179 -8.00 -13.00 -24.26
N GLU A 180 -7.58 -12.80 -25.51
CA GLU A 180 -7.32 -11.49 -26.10
C GLU A 180 -8.58 -10.59 -26.12
N ALA A 181 -9.74 -11.11 -26.46
CA ALA A 181 -10.98 -10.33 -26.48
C ALA A 181 -11.35 -9.77 -25.10
N GLU A 182 -11.17 -10.56 -24.04
CA GLU A 182 -11.40 -10.13 -22.65
C GLU A 182 -10.33 -9.11 -22.21
N ALA A 183 -9.08 -9.31 -22.60
CA ALA A 183 -7.98 -8.38 -22.32
C ALA A 183 -8.24 -7.00 -22.96
N ASP A 184 -8.70 -6.97 -24.21
CA ASP A 184 -9.03 -5.73 -24.91
C ASP A 184 -10.26 -5.04 -24.32
N ALA A 185 -11.26 -5.80 -23.90
CA ALA A 185 -12.43 -5.26 -23.19
C ALA A 185 -12.00 -4.62 -21.86
N ALA A 186 -11.20 -5.31 -21.07
CA ALA A 186 -10.67 -4.80 -19.81
C ALA A 186 -9.79 -3.55 -20.01
N THR A 187 -8.98 -3.50 -21.07
CA THR A 187 -8.17 -2.33 -21.42
C THR A 187 -9.06 -1.11 -21.72
N ARG A 188 -10.15 -1.29 -22.47
CA ARG A 188 -11.13 -0.20 -22.73
C ARG A 188 -11.76 0.27 -21.42
N SER A 189 -12.18 -0.64 -20.55
CA SER A 189 -12.75 -0.31 -19.24
C SER A 189 -11.76 0.43 -18.35
N ALA A 190 -10.47 0.11 -18.43
CA ALA A 190 -9.42 0.84 -17.71
C ALA A 190 -9.33 2.29 -18.18
N LEU A 191 -9.34 2.54 -19.49
CA LEU A 191 -9.33 3.90 -20.06
C LEU A 191 -10.58 4.69 -19.64
N GLU A 192 -11.75 4.05 -19.66
CA GLU A 192 -12.99 4.66 -19.19
C GLU A 192 -12.92 5.04 -17.71
N ALA A 193 -12.48 4.12 -16.85
CA ALA A 193 -12.34 4.36 -15.42
C ALA A 193 -11.31 5.46 -15.09
N ALA A 194 -10.30 5.61 -15.93
CA ALA A 194 -9.31 6.69 -15.83
C ALA A 194 -9.78 8.03 -16.43
N GLY A 195 -10.96 8.10 -17.04
CA GLY A 195 -11.45 9.29 -17.73
C GLY A 195 -10.67 9.64 -19.00
N LEU A 196 -9.97 8.66 -19.60
CA LEU A 196 -9.12 8.83 -20.78
C LEU A 196 -9.83 8.46 -22.09
N ASN A 197 -11.15 8.53 -22.13
CA ASN A 197 -11.92 8.29 -23.33
C ASN A 197 -11.66 9.41 -24.35
N SER A 198 -11.16 9.03 -25.53
CA SER A 198 -11.00 9.94 -26.62
C SER A 198 -12.37 10.32 -27.21
N SER A 199 -12.73 11.61 -27.13
CA SER A 199 -13.86 12.17 -27.87
C SER A 199 -13.50 12.51 -29.31
N LEU A 200 -12.25 12.26 -29.74
CA LEU A 200 -11.78 12.54 -31.08
C LEU A 200 -12.28 11.48 -32.08
N PRO A 201 -12.64 11.88 -33.31
CA PRO A 201 -13.06 10.94 -34.33
C PRO A 201 -11.90 9.99 -34.69
N MET A 202 -12.20 8.69 -34.66
CA MET A 202 -11.25 7.65 -35.03
C MET A 202 -11.46 7.21 -36.48
N PRO A 203 -10.38 6.80 -37.20
CA PRO A 203 -10.52 6.19 -38.52
C PRO A 203 -11.43 4.97 -38.45
N ARG A 204 -12.38 4.84 -39.35
CA ARG A 204 -13.16 3.63 -39.47
C ARG A 204 -12.29 2.58 -40.15
N SER A 205 -12.21 1.38 -39.59
CA SER A 205 -11.61 0.23 -40.29
C SER A 205 -12.36 0.00 -41.61
N VAL A 206 -11.58 0.00 -42.70
CA VAL A 206 -12.08 -0.32 -44.04
C VAL A 206 -12.39 -1.80 -44.16
#